data_b269928b2953fb28f1aa9a7276de549d
#
_entry.id   b269928b2953fb28f1aa9a7276de549d
#
_cell.length_a   1.000
_cell.length_b   1.000
_cell.length_c   1.000
_cell.angle_alpha   90.00
_cell.angle_beta   90.00
_cell.angle_gamma   90.00
#
_symmetry.space_group_name_H-M   'P 1'
#
loop_
_entity.id
_entity.type
_entity.pdbx_description
1 polymer ?
#
loop_
_entity_poly.entity_id
_entity_poly.type
_entity_poly.pdbx_seq_one_letter_code
_entity_poly.pdbx_strand_id
1 'polypeptide(L)'
;WVAAQGDGIIHYLGNSGASPPECTGDVGRYWYYHSENGGLTFSQCYAVPGGWSTIASQRHGSYVYIAQENADSATGTVIVRISDDYGRGTGLTDGTWQSPIEVGPREGNCPEGYPVVNTNEKGTVAVVWADCPNGGIGAWELRIALSYDYGVNWSTWNVSHINGIQMYPFVSISEENIVTLAFYGLDFDDGELEGDYVEGEEWYLYAGALKEPEEGEQWDFTIADPEPLHIVTAYEEENSDVHALHDFFETVISDDGSWIGIAYQQNIGIHPFEENEEQRYIKFVRGELINN
;
A
#
# COMPACT_ATOMS: atom_id res chain seq x y z
N TRP A 1 7.52 4.37 6.61
CA TRP A 1 7.15 5.06 5.38
C TRP A 1 7.70 6.47 5.39
N VAL A 2 8.08 6.97 4.25
CA VAL A 2 8.63 8.32 4.10
C VAL A 2 7.89 9.02 2.95
N ALA A 3 7.47 10.25 3.19
CA ALA A 3 6.96 11.14 2.14
C ALA A 3 7.75 12.46 2.18
N ALA A 4 8.09 12.99 1.03
CA ALA A 4 8.88 14.21 0.89
C ALA A 4 8.07 15.28 0.14
N GLN A 5 8.01 16.47 0.73
CA GLN A 5 7.52 17.68 0.07
C GLN A 5 8.70 18.57 -0.34
N GLY A 6 8.47 19.52 -1.23
CA GLY A 6 9.46 20.52 -1.57
C GLY A 6 9.95 21.31 -0.34
N ASP A 7 11.01 22.10 -0.52
CA ASP A 7 11.59 22.97 0.51
C ASP A 7 12.16 22.23 1.74
N GLY A 8 12.48 20.96 1.60
CA GLY A 8 13.12 20.16 2.65
C GLY A 8 12.17 19.65 3.73
N ILE A 9 10.87 19.60 3.44
CA ILE A 9 9.89 18.99 4.35
C ILE A 9 9.90 17.48 4.15
N ILE A 10 10.08 16.73 5.24
CA ILE A 10 10.08 15.27 5.25
C ILE A 10 9.09 14.79 6.32
N HIS A 11 8.24 13.86 5.91
CA HIS A 11 7.33 13.13 6.78
C HIS A 11 7.84 11.70 6.92
N TYR A 12 7.93 11.23 8.15
CA TYR A 12 8.29 9.85 8.44
C TYR A 12 7.22 9.22 9.32
N LEU A 13 6.72 8.08 8.91
CA LEU A 13 5.80 7.25 9.65
C LEU A 13 6.51 5.96 10.04
N GLY A 14 6.96 5.90 11.30
CA GLY A 14 7.73 4.79 11.83
C GLY A 14 6.85 3.79 12.57
N ASN A 15 7.08 2.50 12.33
CA ASN A 15 6.50 1.43 13.13
C ASN A 15 7.41 1.18 14.34
N SER A 16 6.87 1.29 15.55
CA SER A 16 7.61 0.98 16.78
C SER A 16 6.66 0.39 17.82
N GLY A 17 7.00 -0.77 18.32
CA GLY A 17 6.24 -1.42 19.40
C GLY A 17 6.36 -0.73 20.78
N ALA A 18 7.20 0.30 20.91
CA ALA A 18 7.39 1.06 22.13
C ALA A 18 7.27 2.56 21.85
N SER A 19 6.66 3.30 22.76
CA SER A 19 6.60 4.77 22.69
C SER A 19 8.00 5.36 22.77
N PRO A 20 8.47 6.07 21.74
CA PRO A 20 9.69 6.85 21.88
C PRO A 20 9.54 7.88 23.00
N PRO A 21 10.51 8.05 23.89
CA PRO A 21 10.37 8.89 25.08
C PRO A 21 10.15 10.38 24.78
N GLU A 22 10.54 10.83 23.59
CA GLU A 22 10.36 12.19 23.10
C GLU A 22 9.01 12.46 22.45
N CYS A 23 8.21 11.42 22.17
CA CYS A 23 6.97 11.54 21.43
C CYS A 23 5.78 11.76 22.37
N THR A 24 4.78 12.50 21.90
CA THR A 24 3.54 12.76 22.62
C THR A 24 2.41 11.84 22.16
N GLY A 25 1.51 11.49 23.08
CA GLY A 25 0.33 10.66 22.83
C GLY A 25 0.39 9.30 23.53
N ASP A 26 -0.75 8.64 23.54
CA ASP A 26 -0.89 7.30 24.08
C ASP A 26 -0.26 6.27 23.12
N VAL A 27 -0.13 5.04 23.59
CA VAL A 27 0.53 3.97 22.85
C VAL A 27 -0.06 3.81 21.45
N GLY A 28 0.75 4.14 20.44
CA GLY A 28 0.43 3.93 19.02
C GLY A 28 1.26 2.79 18.43
N ARG A 29 0.77 2.17 17.35
CA ARG A 29 1.56 1.23 16.56
C ARG A 29 2.53 1.97 15.66
N TYR A 30 2.13 3.18 15.20
CA TYR A 30 2.91 4.06 14.35
C TYR A 30 3.16 5.40 15.03
N TRP A 31 4.29 6.01 14.65
CA TRP A 31 4.73 7.30 15.13
C TRP A 31 5.00 8.19 13.93
N TYR A 32 4.32 9.33 13.90
CA TYR A 32 4.53 10.34 12.88
C TYR A 32 5.63 11.31 13.32
N TYR A 33 6.53 11.60 12.41
CA TYR A 33 7.61 12.57 12.58
C TYR A 33 7.60 13.57 11.44
N HIS A 34 7.88 14.83 11.75
CA HIS A 34 7.94 15.92 10.81
C HIS A 34 9.29 16.62 10.87
N SER A 35 9.87 16.93 9.70
CA SER A 35 11.12 17.68 9.54
C SER A 35 10.91 18.81 8.53
N GLU A 36 11.48 19.98 8.80
CA GLU A 36 11.49 21.15 7.90
C GLU A 36 12.90 21.47 7.36
N ASN A 37 13.85 20.55 7.50
CA ASN A 37 15.24 20.78 7.13
C ASN A 37 15.89 19.58 6.44
N GLY A 38 15.15 18.90 5.59
CA GLY A 38 15.64 17.77 4.80
C GLY A 38 15.91 16.50 5.60
N GLY A 39 15.22 16.32 6.73
CA GLY A 39 15.40 15.14 7.58
C GLY A 39 16.61 15.22 8.53
N LEU A 40 17.29 16.38 8.61
CA LEU A 40 18.42 16.56 9.52
C LEU A 40 17.98 16.53 10.99
N THR A 41 16.80 17.09 11.27
CA THR A 41 16.13 16.99 12.57
C THR A 41 14.64 16.82 12.39
N PHE A 42 14.00 16.13 13.32
CA PHE A 42 12.56 15.97 13.39
C PHE A 42 12.05 16.73 14.62
N SER A 43 11.23 17.75 14.39
CA SER A 43 10.78 18.68 15.43
C SER A 43 9.47 18.26 16.10
N GLN A 44 8.77 17.29 15.51
CA GLN A 44 7.48 16.82 16.00
C GLN A 44 7.45 15.30 15.94
N CYS A 45 6.86 14.71 16.98
CA CYS A 45 6.62 13.28 17.04
C CYS A 45 5.39 13.00 17.86
N TYR A 46 4.44 12.25 17.30
CA TYR A 46 3.23 11.84 18.03
C TYR A 46 2.67 10.51 17.51
N ALA A 47 1.90 9.87 18.37
CA ALA A 47 1.27 8.59 18.07
C ALA A 47 0.21 8.72 16.97
N VAL A 48 0.22 7.78 16.04
CA VAL A 48 -0.87 7.53 15.08
C VAL A 48 -1.59 6.27 15.54
N PRO A 49 -2.78 6.40 16.14
CA PRO A 49 -3.55 5.26 16.61
C PRO A 49 -4.13 4.48 15.43
N GLY A 50 -4.29 3.17 15.59
CA GLY A 50 -4.88 2.30 14.58
C GLY A 50 -3.96 1.16 14.18
N GLY A 51 -4.34 0.45 13.12
CA GLY A 51 -3.61 -0.66 12.53
C GLY A 51 -2.49 -0.21 11.57
N TRP A 52 -2.27 -1.01 10.54
CA TRP A 52 -1.28 -0.72 9.50
C TRP A 52 -1.55 0.62 8.83
N SER A 53 -0.49 1.40 8.63
CA SER A 53 -0.61 2.78 8.15
C SER A 53 0.48 3.12 7.15
N THR A 54 0.12 3.88 6.11
CA THR A 54 1.06 4.46 5.15
C THR A 54 0.86 5.96 5.02
N ILE A 55 1.82 6.67 4.43
CA ILE A 55 1.80 8.12 4.30
C ILE A 55 2.16 8.56 2.89
N ALA A 56 1.48 9.57 2.40
CA ALA A 56 1.83 10.30 1.18
C ALA A 56 1.68 11.80 1.38
N SER A 57 2.40 12.57 0.57
CA SER A 57 2.29 14.03 0.55
C SER A 57 2.38 14.54 -0.89
N GLN A 58 1.74 15.67 -1.15
CA GLN A 58 2.01 16.42 -2.37
C GLN A 58 3.46 16.90 -2.38
N ARG A 59 4.09 16.88 -3.54
CA ARG A 59 5.49 17.29 -3.69
C ARG A 59 5.71 18.79 -3.47
N HIS A 60 4.76 19.62 -3.90
CA HIS A 60 4.83 21.09 -3.82
C HIS A 60 3.63 21.72 -3.11
N GLY A 61 2.56 20.95 -2.91
CA GLY A 61 1.38 21.38 -2.16
C GLY A 61 1.53 21.24 -0.66
N SER A 62 0.47 21.58 0.09
CA SER A 62 0.43 21.51 1.56
C SER A 62 -0.19 20.22 2.10
N TYR A 63 -0.77 19.40 1.24
CA TYR A 63 -1.53 18.23 1.68
C TYR A 63 -0.64 17.06 2.05
N VAL A 64 -0.98 16.43 3.17
CA VAL A 64 -0.39 15.19 3.68
C VAL A 64 -1.52 14.23 4.04
N TYR A 65 -1.39 12.98 3.65
CA TYR A 65 -2.38 11.93 3.85
C TYR A 65 -1.78 10.77 4.62
N ILE A 66 -2.51 10.26 5.61
CA ILE A 66 -2.20 8.98 6.27
C ILE A 66 -3.39 8.06 6.04
N ALA A 67 -3.20 6.99 5.28
CA ALA A 67 -4.16 5.91 5.19
C ALA A 67 -3.86 4.86 6.25
N GLN A 68 -4.88 4.35 6.90
CA GLN A 68 -4.71 3.37 7.99
C GLN A 68 -5.92 2.46 8.15
N GLU A 69 -5.67 1.31 8.74
CA GLU A 69 -6.74 0.48 9.27
C GLU A 69 -7.34 1.11 10.52
N ASN A 70 -8.65 1.19 10.57
CA ASN A 70 -9.36 1.65 11.76
C ASN A 70 -9.50 0.51 12.77
N ALA A 71 -8.60 0.45 13.72
CA ALA A 71 -8.61 -0.58 14.78
C ALA A 71 -9.80 -0.46 15.74
N ASP A 72 -10.46 0.70 15.80
CA ASP A 72 -11.60 0.95 16.68
C ASP A 72 -12.94 0.44 16.10
N SER A 73 -12.94 0.00 14.86
CA SER A 73 -14.13 -0.50 14.19
C SER A 73 -14.24 -2.02 14.36
N ALA A 74 -15.34 -2.47 14.92
CA ALA A 74 -15.65 -3.91 15.05
C ALA A 74 -15.84 -4.61 13.68
N THR A 75 -16.02 -3.85 12.62
CA THR A 75 -16.26 -4.34 11.27
C THR A 75 -15.06 -4.15 10.35
N GLY A 76 -13.98 -3.53 10.82
CA GLY A 76 -12.84 -3.16 10.00
C GLY A 76 -13.20 -2.12 8.93
N THR A 77 -12.47 -1.04 8.88
CA THR A 77 -12.58 -0.03 7.82
C THR A 77 -11.22 0.54 7.50
N VAL A 78 -11.07 1.09 6.31
CA VAL A 78 -9.93 1.93 5.95
C VAL A 78 -10.32 3.38 6.13
N ILE A 79 -9.48 4.13 6.84
CA ILE A 79 -9.67 5.57 7.06
C ILE A 79 -8.49 6.35 6.52
N VAL A 80 -8.76 7.60 6.15
CA VAL A 80 -7.74 8.57 5.75
C VAL A 80 -7.77 9.77 6.70
N ARG A 81 -6.60 10.18 7.16
CA ARG A 81 -6.37 11.44 7.86
C ARG A 81 -5.71 12.42 6.92
N ILE A 82 -6.19 13.63 6.90
CA ILE A 82 -5.75 14.68 5.96
C ILE A 82 -5.26 15.88 6.75
N SER A 83 -4.10 16.38 6.41
CA SER A 83 -3.63 17.69 6.79
C SER A 83 -3.46 18.55 5.54
N ASP A 84 -3.93 19.79 5.57
CA ASP A 84 -3.75 20.81 4.53
C ASP A 84 -2.71 21.87 4.93
N ASP A 85 -2.03 21.66 6.04
CA ASP A 85 -0.97 22.51 6.57
C ASP A 85 0.35 21.75 6.79
N TYR A 86 0.84 21.08 5.75
CA TYR A 86 2.14 20.38 5.75
C TYR A 86 2.32 19.34 6.87
N GLY A 87 1.24 18.78 7.39
CA GLY A 87 1.31 17.84 8.52
C GLY A 87 1.89 18.46 9.80
N ARG A 88 1.94 19.79 9.89
CA ARG A 88 2.35 20.52 11.10
C ARG A 88 1.37 20.24 12.23
N GLY A 89 1.81 20.47 13.45
CA GLY A 89 0.96 20.25 14.62
C GLY A 89 1.65 19.43 15.70
N THR A 90 0.98 19.28 16.82
CA THR A 90 1.50 18.58 18.00
C THR A 90 0.78 17.25 18.27
N GLY A 91 -0.15 16.90 17.42
CA GLY A 91 -0.96 15.68 17.50
C GLY A 91 -2.07 15.64 16.47
N LEU A 92 -2.70 14.51 16.31
CA LEU A 92 -3.80 14.29 15.35
C LEU A 92 -5.12 15.02 15.71
N THR A 93 -5.21 15.64 16.89
CA THR A 93 -6.42 16.27 17.42
C THR A 93 -6.26 17.76 17.72
N ASP A 94 -5.14 18.33 17.33
CA ASP A 94 -4.85 19.76 17.59
C ASP A 94 -5.46 20.74 16.56
N GLY A 95 -6.19 20.20 15.58
CA GLY A 95 -6.86 20.95 14.52
C GLY A 95 -6.06 21.09 13.24
N THR A 96 -4.82 20.63 13.18
CA THR A 96 -3.99 20.57 11.97
C THR A 96 -4.40 19.39 11.08
N TRP A 97 -4.86 18.32 11.69
CA TRP A 97 -5.40 17.15 11.00
C TRP A 97 -6.93 17.17 11.05
N GLN A 98 -7.53 16.89 9.93
CA GLN A 98 -8.98 16.71 9.84
C GLN A 98 -9.42 15.44 10.61
N SER A 99 -10.70 15.40 10.97
CA SER A 99 -11.29 14.15 11.49
C SER A 99 -11.09 13.02 10.48
N PRO A 100 -10.84 11.78 10.94
CA PRO A 100 -10.67 10.66 10.03
C PRO A 100 -11.89 10.48 9.13
N ILE A 101 -11.63 10.22 7.86
CA ILE A 101 -12.65 9.95 6.84
C ILE A 101 -12.61 8.46 6.55
N GLU A 102 -13.73 7.78 6.70
CA GLU A 102 -13.88 6.39 6.27
C GLU A 102 -13.99 6.34 4.76
N VAL A 103 -13.09 5.56 4.12
CA VAL A 103 -13.03 5.46 2.65
C VAL A 103 -13.47 4.11 2.12
N GLY A 104 -13.60 3.10 2.96
CA GLY A 104 -14.16 1.82 2.56
C GLY A 104 -14.11 0.75 3.62
N PRO A 105 -14.85 -0.36 3.42
CA PRO A 105 -14.81 -1.50 4.31
C PRO A 105 -13.47 -2.22 4.18
N ARG A 106 -13.09 -2.89 5.27
CA ARG A 106 -12.04 -3.89 5.31
C ARG A 106 -12.56 -5.10 6.06
N GLU A 107 -12.93 -6.10 5.30
CA GLU A 107 -13.47 -7.35 5.83
C GLU A 107 -12.34 -8.34 6.08
N GLY A 108 -12.37 -9.01 7.20
CA GLY A 108 -11.36 -9.99 7.57
C GLY A 108 -10.02 -9.40 8.04
N ASN A 109 -9.08 -10.27 8.34
CA ASN A 109 -7.74 -9.91 8.81
C ASN A 109 -6.71 -10.36 7.77
N CYS A 110 -6.53 -9.56 6.74
CA CYS A 110 -5.48 -9.77 5.74
C CYS A 110 -4.17 -9.20 6.26
N PRO A 111 -3.23 -10.00 6.75
CA PRO A 111 -2.00 -9.47 7.35
C PRO A 111 -1.19 -8.62 6.36
N GLU A 112 -1.21 -8.95 5.08
CA GLU A 112 -0.46 -8.31 4.00
C GLU A 112 -1.32 -7.38 3.13
N GLY A 113 -2.52 -7.05 3.60
CA GLY A 113 -3.52 -6.25 2.90
C GLY A 113 -3.58 -4.79 3.33
N TYR A 114 -2.54 -4.25 3.95
CA TYR A 114 -2.55 -2.91 4.52
C TYR A 114 -2.79 -1.81 3.47
N PRO A 115 -3.44 -0.70 3.87
CA PRO A 115 -3.75 0.38 2.95
C PRO A 115 -2.50 1.16 2.55
N VAL A 116 -2.36 1.42 1.26
CA VAL A 116 -1.30 2.26 0.69
C VAL A 116 -1.93 3.48 0.04
N VAL A 117 -1.44 4.67 0.40
CA VAL A 117 -1.93 5.95 -0.13
C VAL A 117 -0.91 6.60 -1.05
N ASN A 118 -1.40 7.24 -2.11
CA ASN A 118 -0.61 8.13 -2.97
C ASN A 118 -1.44 9.33 -3.41
N THR A 119 -0.78 10.42 -3.84
CA THR A 119 -1.42 11.66 -4.26
C THR A 119 -0.57 12.40 -5.29
N ASN A 120 -1.21 13.28 -6.07
CA ASN A 120 -0.55 14.23 -6.97
C ASN A 120 -0.85 15.70 -6.61
N GLU A 121 -0.28 16.64 -7.35
CA GLU A 121 -0.46 18.09 -7.12
C GLU A 121 -1.87 18.59 -7.49
N LYS A 122 -2.60 17.86 -8.33
CA LYS A 122 -3.97 18.21 -8.76
C LYS A 122 -5.05 17.85 -7.73
N GLY A 123 -4.66 17.20 -6.63
CA GLY A 123 -5.59 16.80 -5.57
C GLY A 123 -6.24 15.44 -5.79
N THR A 124 -5.74 14.66 -6.74
CA THR A 124 -6.09 13.26 -6.85
C THR A 124 -5.41 12.49 -5.73
N VAL A 125 -6.19 11.70 -5.00
CA VAL A 125 -5.72 10.85 -3.91
C VAL A 125 -6.27 9.45 -4.11
N ALA A 126 -5.44 8.45 -4.05
CA ALA A 126 -5.84 7.05 -4.12
C ALA A 126 -5.35 6.29 -2.89
N VAL A 127 -6.21 5.39 -2.41
CA VAL A 127 -5.88 4.42 -1.38
C VAL A 127 -6.22 3.04 -1.91
N VAL A 128 -5.29 2.11 -1.84
CA VAL A 128 -5.49 0.72 -2.25
C VAL A 128 -5.21 -0.21 -1.08
N TRP A 129 -5.99 -1.28 -0.94
CA TRP A 129 -5.78 -2.31 0.07
C TRP A 129 -6.28 -3.67 -0.42
N ALA A 130 -5.79 -4.73 0.18
CA ALA A 130 -6.38 -6.06 0.01
C ALA A 130 -7.40 -6.33 1.12
N ASP A 131 -8.46 -7.03 0.75
CA ASP A 131 -9.59 -7.40 1.60
C ASP A 131 -9.79 -8.92 1.56
N CYS A 132 -10.06 -9.51 2.73
CA CYS A 132 -10.21 -10.97 2.89
C CYS A 132 -11.60 -11.29 3.45
N PRO A 133 -12.67 -11.24 2.65
CA PRO A 133 -14.04 -11.33 3.13
C PRO A 133 -14.34 -12.64 3.88
N ASN A 134 -13.56 -13.68 3.64
CA ASN A 134 -13.72 -14.99 4.30
C ASN A 134 -12.70 -15.25 5.43
N GLY A 135 -12.13 -14.21 6.02
CA GLY A 135 -11.15 -14.35 7.11
C GLY A 135 -9.77 -14.83 6.67
N GLY A 136 -9.40 -14.59 5.41
CA GLY A 136 -8.12 -14.98 4.84
C GLY A 136 -8.12 -16.32 4.10
N ILE A 137 -9.25 -17.01 4.10
CA ILE A 137 -9.42 -18.27 3.36
C ILE A 137 -10.01 -17.96 1.97
N GLY A 138 -9.39 -18.47 0.91
CA GLY A 138 -9.82 -18.29 -0.47
C GLY A 138 -9.32 -17.01 -1.12
N ALA A 139 -10.02 -16.57 -2.16
CA ALA A 139 -9.62 -15.40 -2.94
C ALA A 139 -9.67 -14.11 -2.12
N TRP A 140 -8.64 -13.30 -2.25
CA TRP A 140 -8.56 -11.95 -1.69
C TRP A 140 -9.01 -10.95 -2.72
N GLU A 141 -9.64 -9.89 -2.26
CA GLU A 141 -10.11 -8.80 -3.11
C GLU A 141 -9.15 -7.60 -3.02
N LEU A 142 -8.86 -6.98 -4.15
CA LEU A 142 -8.26 -5.65 -4.18
C LEU A 142 -9.33 -4.58 -4.22
N ARG A 143 -9.21 -3.58 -3.37
CA ARG A 143 -10.08 -2.41 -3.35
C ARG A 143 -9.27 -1.14 -3.54
N ILE A 144 -9.90 -0.19 -4.23
CA ILE A 144 -9.39 1.16 -4.36
C ILE A 144 -10.44 2.15 -3.87
N ALA A 145 -9.99 3.17 -3.14
CA ALA A 145 -10.74 4.39 -2.90
C ALA A 145 -10.04 5.54 -3.61
N LEU A 146 -10.79 6.32 -4.37
CA LEU A 146 -10.28 7.42 -5.20
C LEU A 146 -11.03 8.71 -4.93
N SER A 147 -10.29 9.80 -4.83
CA SER A 147 -10.79 11.17 -4.73
C SER A 147 -10.08 12.04 -5.75
N TYR A 148 -10.80 12.99 -6.35
CA TYR A 148 -10.26 13.99 -7.27
C TYR A 148 -10.33 15.41 -6.70
N ASP A 149 -10.65 15.57 -5.43
CA ASP A 149 -10.88 16.84 -4.76
C ASP A 149 -10.21 16.92 -3.38
N TYR A 150 -8.94 16.50 -3.32
CA TYR A 150 -8.10 16.54 -2.12
C TYR A 150 -8.63 15.68 -0.96
N GLY A 151 -9.41 14.64 -1.26
CA GLY A 151 -9.96 13.74 -0.24
C GLY A 151 -11.29 14.20 0.36
N VAL A 152 -12.01 15.14 -0.27
CA VAL A 152 -13.32 15.59 0.21
C VAL A 152 -14.41 14.58 -0.14
N ASN A 153 -14.44 14.09 -1.38
CA ASN A 153 -15.37 13.07 -1.84
C ASN A 153 -14.61 11.83 -2.32
N TRP A 154 -15.14 10.65 -2.00
CA TRP A 154 -14.51 9.38 -2.31
C TRP A 154 -15.47 8.45 -3.04
N SER A 155 -14.94 7.75 -4.04
CA SER A 155 -15.56 6.57 -4.66
C SER A 155 -14.71 5.35 -4.34
N THR A 156 -15.38 4.21 -4.03
CA THR A 156 -14.68 2.99 -3.62
C THR A 156 -15.30 1.78 -4.33
N TRP A 157 -14.43 0.95 -4.94
CA TRP A 157 -14.87 -0.27 -5.63
C TRP A 157 -13.79 -1.35 -5.61
N ASN A 158 -14.22 -2.57 -5.98
CA ASN A 158 -13.34 -3.72 -6.15
C ASN A 158 -12.63 -3.64 -7.51
N VAL A 159 -11.32 -3.88 -7.52
CA VAL A 159 -10.47 -3.90 -8.72
C VAL A 159 -9.74 -5.22 -8.89
N SER A 160 -10.23 -6.29 -8.24
CA SER A 160 -9.63 -7.62 -8.30
C SER A 160 -9.53 -8.13 -9.74
N HIS A 161 -8.43 -8.78 -10.05
CA HIS A 161 -8.10 -9.28 -11.39
C HIS A 161 -8.04 -10.80 -11.48
N ILE A 162 -7.46 -11.44 -10.47
CA ILE A 162 -7.24 -12.89 -10.45
C ILE A 162 -8.16 -13.58 -9.44
N ASN A 163 -8.42 -14.85 -9.66
CA ASN A 163 -9.16 -15.69 -8.72
C ASN A 163 -8.18 -16.35 -7.74
N GLY A 164 -7.65 -15.57 -6.81
CA GLY A 164 -6.62 -16.07 -5.91
C GLY A 164 -6.21 -15.05 -4.88
N ILE A 165 -4.99 -15.14 -4.41
CA ILE A 165 -4.44 -14.23 -3.41
C ILE A 165 -3.83 -13.01 -4.13
N GLN A 166 -4.23 -11.82 -3.70
CA GLN A 166 -3.71 -10.54 -4.18
C GLN A 166 -3.23 -9.74 -2.97
N MET A 167 -1.91 -9.61 -2.81
CA MET A 167 -1.32 -9.01 -1.61
C MET A 167 -0.34 -7.87 -1.94
N TYR A 168 0.03 -7.11 -0.92
CA TYR A 168 0.96 -5.99 -1.03
C TYR A 168 0.62 -5.03 -2.17
N PRO A 169 -0.63 -4.52 -2.24
CA PRO A 169 -0.98 -3.59 -3.29
C PRO A 169 -0.26 -2.25 -3.10
N PHE A 170 0.23 -1.69 -4.20
CA PHE A 170 0.82 -0.36 -4.25
C PHE A 170 0.16 0.49 -5.33
N VAL A 171 0.09 1.79 -5.08
CA VAL A 171 -0.51 2.77 -5.98
C VAL A 171 0.45 3.93 -6.20
N SER A 172 0.52 4.42 -7.43
CA SER A 172 1.13 5.71 -7.74
C SER A 172 0.27 6.50 -8.75
N ILE A 173 0.39 7.82 -8.72
CA ILE A 173 -0.46 8.73 -9.49
C ILE A 173 0.42 9.75 -10.20
N SER A 174 0.24 9.89 -11.53
CA SER A 174 0.92 10.93 -12.31
C SER A 174 0.22 12.29 -12.19
N GLU A 175 0.90 13.36 -12.63
CA GLU A 175 0.27 14.68 -12.77
C GLU A 175 -0.80 14.73 -13.88
N GLU A 176 -0.88 13.72 -14.73
CA GLU A 176 -1.94 13.58 -15.73
C GLU A 176 -3.14 12.73 -15.26
N ASN A 177 -3.23 12.47 -13.93
CA ASN A 177 -4.23 11.62 -13.30
C ASN A 177 -4.25 10.17 -13.82
N ILE A 178 -3.11 9.68 -14.26
CA ILE A 178 -2.97 8.24 -14.52
C ILE A 178 -2.68 7.59 -13.17
N VAL A 179 -3.57 6.70 -12.76
CA VAL A 179 -3.44 5.89 -11.54
C VAL A 179 -2.87 4.54 -11.94
N THR A 180 -1.80 4.13 -11.31
CA THR A 180 -1.19 2.82 -11.53
C THR A 180 -1.32 1.98 -10.26
N LEU A 181 -1.66 0.71 -10.45
CA LEU A 181 -1.69 -0.28 -9.39
C LEU A 181 -0.70 -1.39 -9.71
N ALA A 182 -0.04 -1.91 -8.68
CA ALA A 182 0.72 -3.14 -8.79
C ALA A 182 0.55 -3.97 -7.51
N PHE A 183 0.64 -5.29 -7.63
CA PHE A 183 0.46 -6.21 -6.52
C PHE A 183 1.13 -7.55 -6.79
N TYR A 184 1.38 -8.31 -5.75
CA TYR A 184 1.76 -9.71 -5.87
C TYR A 184 0.52 -10.58 -5.95
N GLY A 185 0.48 -11.46 -6.94
CA GLY A 185 -0.68 -12.32 -7.19
C GLY A 185 -0.30 -13.79 -7.33
N LEU A 186 -1.08 -14.63 -6.69
CA LEU A 186 -1.12 -16.08 -6.86
C LEU A 186 -2.52 -16.42 -7.40
N ASP A 187 -2.59 -16.83 -8.64
CA ASP A 187 -3.85 -17.19 -9.31
C ASP A 187 -4.15 -18.66 -9.08
N PHE A 188 -5.30 -18.98 -8.52
CA PHE A 188 -5.72 -20.36 -8.32
C PHE A 188 -6.30 -20.94 -9.61
N ASP A 189 -5.91 -22.15 -9.95
CA ASP A 189 -6.54 -22.89 -11.03
C ASP A 189 -8.05 -23.10 -10.76
N ASP A 190 -8.86 -23.09 -11.82
CA ASP A 190 -10.33 -23.18 -11.79
C ASP A 190 -10.82 -24.32 -10.88
N GLY A 191 -11.26 -24.00 -9.69
CA GLY A 191 -11.98 -24.88 -8.78
C GLY A 191 -11.34 -25.13 -7.40
N GLU A 192 -10.15 -24.66 -7.13
CA GLU A 192 -9.50 -24.76 -5.82
C GLU A 192 -9.74 -23.45 -5.04
N LEU A 193 -10.80 -23.40 -4.27
CA LEU A 193 -11.15 -22.26 -3.41
C LEU A 193 -10.63 -22.44 -1.96
N GLU A 194 -9.84 -23.44 -1.70
CA GLU A 194 -9.29 -23.71 -0.37
C GLU A 194 -7.93 -23.01 -0.26
N GLY A 195 -7.87 -21.93 0.47
CA GLY A 195 -6.76 -21.01 0.67
C GLY A 195 -5.47 -21.59 1.26
N ASP A 196 -5.11 -22.79 0.87
CA ASP A 196 -3.85 -23.42 1.19
C ASP A 196 -2.90 -23.26 0.00
N TYR A 197 -1.68 -22.84 0.26
CA TYR A 197 -0.61 -22.81 -0.72
C TYR A 197 -0.34 -24.24 -1.20
N VAL A 198 -0.24 -24.44 -2.51
CA VAL A 198 0.10 -25.72 -3.11
C VAL A 198 1.54 -25.68 -3.61
N GLU A 199 2.34 -26.69 -3.29
CA GLU A 199 3.73 -26.76 -3.76
C GLU A 199 3.80 -26.64 -5.29
N GLY A 200 4.65 -25.73 -5.76
CA GLY A 200 4.88 -25.48 -7.18
C GLY A 200 4.03 -24.35 -7.77
N GLU A 201 3.08 -23.80 -7.03
CA GLU A 201 2.37 -22.59 -7.47
C GLU A 201 3.31 -21.40 -7.57
N GLU A 202 3.03 -20.51 -8.54
CA GLU A 202 3.90 -19.41 -8.91
C GLU A 202 3.25 -18.07 -8.60
N TRP A 203 3.95 -17.24 -7.82
CA TRP A 203 3.59 -15.86 -7.57
C TRP A 203 4.14 -14.95 -8.66
N TYR A 204 3.32 -14.04 -9.14
CA TYR A 204 3.70 -13.05 -10.15
C TYR A 204 3.49 -11.61 -9.68
N LEU A 205 4.24 -10.70 -10.30
CA LEU A 205 4.02 -9.26 -10.20
C LEU A 205 3.00 -8.84 -11.27
N TYR A 206 1.85 -8.36 -10.83
CA TYR A 206 0.84 -7.78 -11.70
C TYR A 206 0.91 -6.25 -11.65
N ALA A 207 0.66 -5.60 -12.78
CA ALA A 207 0.55 -4.15 -12.86
C ALA A 207 -0.50 -3.73 -13.90
N GLY A 208 -1.17 -2.62 -13.61
CA GLY A 208 -2.14 -1.99 -14.51
C GLY A 208 -2.19 -0.49 -14.29
N ALA A 209 -2.73 0.23 -15.27
CA ALA A 209 -2.89 1.67 -15.20
C ALA A 209 -4.17 2.12 -15.91
N LEU A 210 -4.86 3.10 -15.32
CA LEU A 210 -6.00 3.79 -15.93
C LEU A 210 -5.83 5.30 -15.80
N LYS A 211 -6.30 6.02 -16.80
CA LYS A 211 -6.36 7.48 -16.77
C LYS A 211 -7.72 7.90 -16.23
N GLU A 212 -7.71 8.69 -15.15
CA GLU A 212 -8.92 9.23 -14.52
C GLU A 212 -9.99 8.14 -14.27
N PRO A 213 -9.61 7.00 -13.61
CA PRO A 213 -10.54 5.88 -13.46
C PRO A 213 -11.82 6.29 -12.74
N GLU A 214 -12.95 5.77 -13.26
CA GLU A 214 -14.29 5.97 -12.70
C GLU A 214 -14.71 4.79 -11.82
N GLU A 215 -15.65 5.02 -10.91
CA GLU A 215 -16.19 3.98 -10.03
C GLU A 215 -16.74 2.78 -10.83
N GLY A 216 -16.24 1.60 -10.51
CA GLY A 216 -16.64 0.35 -11.17
C GLY A 216 -15.90 0.07 -12.48
N GLU A 217 -14.99 0.94 -12.90
CA GLU A 217 -14.17 0.69 -14.08
C GLU A 217 -13.25 -0.52 -13.84
N GLN A 218 -13.20 -1.40 -14.84
CA GLN A 218 -12.37 -2.59 -14.78
C GLN A 218 -10.93 -2.28 -15.17
N TRP A 219 -10.00 -2.80 -14.40
CA TRP A 219 -8.58 -2.69 -14.66
C TRP A 219 -8.10 -3.85 -15.51
N ASP A 220 -7.28 -3.55 -16.51
CA ASP A 220 -6.57 -4.56 -17.30
C ASP A 220 -5.16 -4.72 -16.75
N PHE A 221 -4.97 -5.72 -15.90
CA PHE A 221 -3.67 -6.03 -15.34
C PHE A 221 -2.91 -7.02 -16.20
N THR A 222 -1.61 -6.83 -16.26
CA THR A 222 -0.69 -7.75 -16.93
C THR A 222 0.41 -8.20 -15.97
N ILE A 223 0.99 -9.35 -16.24
CA ILE A 223 2.21 -9.79 -15.55
C ILE A 223 3.35 -8.86 -15.98
N ALA A 224 3.89 -8.10 -15.02
CA ALA A 224 4.90 -7.08 -15.27
C ALA A 224 6.31 -7.66 -15.46
N ASP A 225 6.59 -8.79 -14.85
CA ASP A 225 7.81 -9.61 -15.09
C ASP A 225 7.37 -11.04 -15.38
N PRO A 226 7.78 -11.63 -16.54
CA PRO A 226 7.42 -13.00 -16.89
C PRO A 226 8.08 -14.06 -15.99
N GLU A 227 9.10 -13.70 -15.22
CA GLU A 227 9.69 -14.60 -14.23
C GLU A 227 8.86 -14.56 -12.94
N PRO A 228 8.55 -15.71 -12.32
CA PRO A 228 7.83 -15.71 -11.07
C PRO A 228 8.62 -15.02 -9.97
N LEU A 229 7.92 -14.36 -9.07
CA LEU A 229 8.50 -13.75 -7.87
C LEU A 229 8.97 -14.80 -6.88
N HIS A 230 8.18 -15.83 -6.76
CA HIS A 230 8.36 -16.94 -5.84
C HIS A 230 7.61 -18.17 -6.35
N ILE A 231 8.10 -19.34 -6.00
CA ILE A 231 7.44 -20.62 -6.24
C ILE A 231 7.18 -21.25 -4.87
N VAL A 232 5.91 -21.56 -4.59
CA VAL A 232 5.49 -22.16 -3.32
C VAL A 232 6.24 -23.46 -3.06
N THR A 233 6.78 -23.60 -1.87
CA THR A 233 7.55 -24.76 -1.45
C THR A 233 6.66 -25.75 -0.66
N ALA A 234 7.07 -27.01 -0.59
CA ALA A 234 6.39 -28.00 0.24
C ALA A 234 6.29 -27.60 1.73
N TYR A 235 7.22 -26.77 2.21
CA TYR A 235 7.14 -26.26 3.58
C TYR A 235 6.03 -25.22 3.75
N GLU A 236 5.81 -24.34 2.78
CA GLU A 236 4.72 -23.36 2.80
C GLU A 236 3.36 -24.05 2.63
N GLU A 237 3.29 -25.13 1.84
CA GLU A 237 2.09 -25.96 1.75
C GLU A 237 1.73 -26.61 3.10
N GLU A 238 2.74 -27.09 3.85
CA GLU A 238 2.51 -27.64 5.20
C GLU A 238 2.28 -26.58 6.28
N ASN A 239 2.69 -25.31 6.04
CA ASN A 239 2.68 -24.21 7.00
C ASN A 239 2.13 -22.95 6.32
N SER A 240 0.84 -22.93 6.02
CA SER A 240 0.16 -21.85 5.26
C SER A 240 0.28 -20.44 5.85
N ASP A 241 0.71 -20.30 7.10
CA ASP A 241 0.98 -19.01 7.73
C ASP A 241 2.35 -18.41 7.36
N VAL A 242 3.15 -19.13 6.58
CA VAL A 242 4.52 -18.75 6.23
C VAL A 242 4.62 -18.55 4.72
N HIS A 243 5.02 -17.37 4.31
CA HIS A 243 5.33 -17.06 2.92
C HIS A 243 6.67 -16.33 2.81
N ALA A 244 7.37 -16.55 1.69
CA ALA A 244 8.69 -15.98 1.47
C ALA A 244 8.67 -14.54 0.93
N LEU A 245 7.51 -14.05 0.50
CA LEU A 245 7.35 -12.68 -0.01
C LEU A 245 7.21 -11.69 1.14
N HIS A 246 7.86 -10.54 0.99
CA HIS A 246 7.83 -9.45 1.94
C HIS A 246 7.38 -8.14 1.27
N ASP A 247 7.07 -7.14 2.07
CA ASP A 247 6.57 -5.82 1.70
C ASP A 247 7.63 -4.88 1.08
N PHE A 248 8.77 -5.39 0.64
CA PHE A 248 9.80 -4.62 -0.09
C PHE A 248 9.39 -4.39 -1.54
N PHE A 249 8.41 -3.51 -1.70
CA PHE A 249 7.77 -3.22 -2.96
C PHE A 249 7.46 -1.73 -3.05
N GLU A 250 7.69 -1.13 -4.20
CA GLU A 250 7.40 0.28 -4.44
C GLU A 250 7.07 0.49 -5.91
N THR A 251 6.09 1.33 -6.18
CA THR A 251 5.76 1.79 -7.53
C THR A 251 6.03 3.27 -7.69
N VAL A 252 6.41 3.66 -8.89
CA VAL A 252 6.57 5.04 -9.29
C VAL A 252 6.06 5.22 -10.71
N ILE A 253 5.40 6.34 -10.97
CA ILE A 253 4.99 6.74 -12.32
C ILE A 253 5.65 8.07 -12.67
N SER A 254 6.00 8.26 -13.94
CA SER A 254 6.49 9.55 -14.42
C SER A 254 5.42 10.64 -14.32
N ASP A 255 5.81 11.89 -14.12
CA ASP A 255 4.88 13.02 -13.98
C ASP A 255 3.92 13.14 -15.19
N ASP A 256 4.42 12.84 -16.40
CA ASP A 256 3.64 12.82 -17.64
C ASP A 256 2.86 11.51 -17.87
N GLY A 257 3.00 10.54 -17.00
CA GLY A 257 2.33 9.26 -17.11
C GLY A 257 2.84 8.37 -18.23
N SER A 258 4.02 8.63 -18.79
CA SER A 258 4.53 7.87 -19.95
C SER A 258 5.13 6.52 -19.59
N TRP A 259 5.57 6.33 -18.35
CA TRP A 259 6.13 5.07 -17.88
C TRP A 259 5.84 4.80 -16.41
N ILE A 260 5.81 3.54 -16.04
CA ILE A 260 5.77 3.04 -14.67
C ILE A 260 7.08 2.30 -14.36
N GLY A 261 7.59 2.48 -13.15
CA GLY A 261 8.69 1.71 -12.59
C GLY A 261 8.25 0.98 -11.33
N ILE A 262 8.70 -0.25 -11.16
CA ILE A 262 8.37 -1.06 -9.99
C ILE A 262 9.65 -1.68 -9.46
N ALA A 263 9.97 -1.39 -8.19
CA ALA A 263 11.00 -2.09 -7.45
C ALA A 263 10.32 -3.16 -6.57
N TYR A 264 10.79 -4.40 -6.65
CA TYR A 264 10.15 -5.51 -5.97
C TYR A 264 11.16 -6.57 -5.53
N GLN A 265 10.76 -7.40 -4.59
CA GLN A 265 11.55 -8.54 -4.15
C GLN A 265 11.22 -9.77 -4.99
N GLN A 266 12.26 -10.47 -5.41
CA GLN A 266 12.15 -11.81 -6.00
C GLN A 266 12.87 -12.80 -5.11
N ASN A 267 12.23 -13.93 -4.86
CA ASN A 267 12.79 -15.03 -4.08
C ASN A 267 12.54 -16.35 -4.82
N ILE A 268 13.48 -16.77 -5.65
CA ILE A 268 13.36 -18.01 -6.42
C ILE A 268 14.14 -19.12 -5.71
N GLY A 269 13.42 -20.15 -5.27
CA GLY A 269 13.98 -21.49 -5.08
C GLY A 269 14.65 -21.76 -3.75
N ILE A 270 14.28 -21.11 -2.62
CA ILE A 270 14.87 -21.43 -1.33
C ILE A 270 13.86 -21.31 -0.20
N HIS A 271 13.89 -22.31 0.65
CA HIS A 271 13.15 -22.39 1.89
C HIS A 271 13.43 -21.16 2.79
N PRO A 272 12.42 -20.44 3.30
CA PRO A 272 12.61 -19.21 4.07
C PRO A 272 13.39 -19.38 5.38
N PHE A 273 13.62 -20.61 5.82
CA PHE A 273 14.29 -20.93 7.10
C PHE A 273 15.50 -21.87 6.99
N GLU A 274 15.95 -22.23 5.80
CA GLU A 274 17.22 -22.93 5.66
C GLU A 274 18.37 -21.95 5.81
N GLU A 275 19.28 -22.20 6.77
CA GLU A 275 20.37 -21.31 7.17
C GLU A 275 21.42 -21.01 6.06
N ASN A 276 21.28 -21.62 4.89
CA ASN A 276 22.27 -21.55 3.83
C ASN A 276 21.65 -21.06 2.52
N GLU A 277 21.86 -19.76 2.23
CA GLU A 277 21.78 -19.16 0.90
C GLU A 277 20.40 -18.69 0.41
N GLU A 278 19.64 -17.96 1.23
CA GLU A 278 18.56 -17.12 0.71
C GLU A 278 19.12 -16.09 -0.26
N GLN A 279 18.97 -16.31 -1.54
CA GLN A 279 19.24 -15.29 -2.55
C GLN A 279 17.96 -14.46 -2.77
N ARG A 280 17.77 -13.46 -1.93
CA ARG A 280 16.72 -12.44 -2.15
C ARG A 280 17.29 -11.36 -3.07
N TYR A 281 16.60 -11.11 -4.16
CA TYR A 281 16.99 -10.06 -5.09
C TYR A 281 15.98 -8.93 -5.05
N ILE A 282 16.47 -7.70 -5.04
CA ILE A 282 15.65 -6.56 -5.41
C ILE A 282 15.77 -6.39 -6.91
N LYS A 283 14.65 -6.52 -7.60
CA LYS A 283 14.54 -6.29 -9.04
C LYS A 283 13.85 -4.97 -9.32
N PHE A 284 14.02 -4.51 -10.51
CA PHE A 284 13.33 -3.33 -11.05
C PHE A 284 12.83 -3.65 -12.46
N VAL A 285 11.54 -3.40 -12.67
CA VAL A 285 10.94 -3.45 -14.01
C VAL A 285 10.43 -2.06 -14.39
N ARG A 286 10.56 -1.73 -15.66
CA ARG A 286 10.01 -0.50 -16.25
C ARG A 286 9.13 -0.86 -17.43
N GLY A 287 7.89 -0.39 -17.41
CA GLY A 287 6.93 -0.48 -18.49
C GLY A 287 6.64 0.89 -19.10
N GLU A 288 6.45 0.96 -20.42
CA GLU A 288 5.90 2.13 -21.09
C GLU A 288 4.37 2.03 -21.07
N LEU A 289 3.70 3.10 -20.66
CA LEU A 289 2.25 3.16 -20.70
C LEU A 289 1.86 3.59 -22.11
N ILE A 290 1.36 2.64 -22.89
CA ILE A 290 0.87 2.92 -24.25
C ILE A 290 -0.49 3.62 -24.10
N ASN A 291 -0.54 4.90 -24.41
CA ASN A 291 -1.81 5.63 -24.52
C ASN A 291 -2.65 5.01 -25.65
N ASN A 292 -3.65 4.21 -25.30
CA ASN A 292 -4.68 3.75 -26.24
C ASN A 292 -5.80 4.77 -26.31
#